data_55936c1be56240b1c43e2d84152a23f8
#
_entry.id   55936c1be56240b1c43e2d84152a23f8
#
_cell.length_a   1.000
_cell.length_b   1.000
_cell.length_c   1.000
_cell.angle_alpha   90.00
_cell.angle_beta   90.00
_cell.angle_gamma   90.00
#
_symmetry.space_group_name_H-M   'P 1'
#
loop_
_entity.id
_entity.type
_entity.pdbx_description
1 polymer ?
#
loop_
_entity_poly.entity_id
_entity_poly.type
_entity_poly.pdbx_seq_one_letter_code
_entity_poly.pdbx_strand_id
1 'polypeptide(L)'
;MKIAVVLGTSKSDGNTRKLVEVFQASTDTTLFDLSDYAISFYDYEHMNRNDDFIHLINKLVEFDHLVFASPVYWYSMSAQLKVFFDRLSDLLT
;
A
#
# COMPACT_ATOMS: atom_id res chain seq x y z
N MET A 1 14.13 12.43 -7.90
CA MET A 1 13.84 11.22 -7.11
C MET A 1 12.33 11.03 -7.01
N LYS A 2 11.85 9.85 -7.37
CA LYS A 2 10.40 9.56 -7.32
C LYS A 2 10.08 8.81 -6.04
N ILE A 3 9.12 9.30 -5.28
CA ILE A 3 8.69 8.73 -4.02
C ILE A 3 7.23 8.30 -4.13
N ALA A 4 6.94 7.06 -3.74
CA ALA A 4 5.58 6.56 -3.64
C ALA A 4 5.21 6.37 -2.17
N VAL A 5 4.03 6.85 -1.79
CA VAL A 5 3.45 6.57 -0.46
C VAL A 5 2.34 5.56 -0.64
N VAL A 6 2.45 4.44 0.05
CA VAL A 6 1.41 3.41 0.08
C VAL A 6 0.62 3.59 1.38
N LEU A 7 -0.64 4.01 1.25
CA LEU A 7 -1.52 4.30 2.38
C LEU A 7 -2.44 3.13 2.64
N GLY A 8 -2.35 2.55 3.84
CA GLY A 8 -3.23 1.47 4.27
C GLY A 8 -4.09 1.89 5.45
N THR A 9 -5.29 2.37 5.18
CA THR A 9 -6.26 2.73 6.21
C THR A 9 -7.66 2.38 5.76
N SER A 10 -8.52 2.03 6.72
CA SER A 10 -9.94 1.80 6.43
C SER A 10 -10.72 3.12 6.32
N LYS A 11 -10.07 4.25 6.59
CA LYS A 11 -10.69 5.58 6.54
C LYS A 11 -9.81 6.51 5.72
N SER A 12 -10.08 6.61 4.43
CA SER A 12 -9.24 7.33 3.48
C SER A 12 -9.14 8.84 3.75
N ASP A 13 -10.09 9.43 4.47
CA ASP A 13 -10.10 10.85 4.82
C ASP A 13 -9.69 11.10 6.28
N GLY A 14 -9.07 10.12 6.95
CA GLY A 14 -8.66 10.23 8.33
C GLY A 14 -7.36 11.00 8.53
N ASN A 15 -6.87 10.99 9.78
CA ASN A 15 -5.67 11.75 10.17
C ASN A 15 -4.42 11.28 9.45
N THR A 16 -4.28 9.98 9.19
CA THR A 16 -3.12 9.46 8.46
C THR A 16 -3.08 10.04 7.05
N ARG A 17 -4.23 10.11 6.37
CA ARG A 17 -4.33 10.71 5.04
C ARG A 17 -3.93 12.19 5.07
N LYS A 18 -4.35 12.93 6.09
CA LYS A 18 -4.00 14.34 6.23
C LYS A 18 -2.50 14.55 6.38
N LEU A 19 -1.83 13.69 7.13
CA LEU A 19 -0.37 13.74 7.28
C LEU A 19 0.33 13.45 5.96
N VAL A 20 -0.16 12.48 5.19
CA VAL A 20 0.38 12.16 3.87
C VAL A 20 0.24 13.37 2.93
N GLU A 21 -0.91 14.04 2.97
CA GLU A 21 -1.14 15.22 2.12
C GLU A 21 -0.16 16.34 2.44
N VAL A 22 0.14 16.55 3.73
CA VAL A 22 1.15 17.54 4.13
C VAL A 22 2.52 17.15 3.59
N PHE A 23 2.89 15.87 3.65
CA PHE A 23 4.14 15.38 3.11
C PHE A 23 4.20 15.60 1.58
N GLN A 24 3.13 15.30 0.87
CA GLN A 24 3.06 15.49 -0.58
C GLN A 24 3.23 16.95 -0.99
N ALA A 25 2.73 17.88 -0.17
CA ALA A 25 2.83 19.30 -0.47
C ALA A 25 4.29 19.80 -0.49
N SER A 26 5.21 19.10 0.19
CA SER A 26 6.60 19.52 0.31
C SER A 26 7.58 18.61 -0.45
N THR A 27 7.11 17.53 -1.09
CA THR A 27 7.96 16.57 -1.81
C THR A 27 7.33 16.14 -3.11
N ASP A 28 8.14 15.61 -4.03
CA ASP A 28 7.65 15.01 -5.28
C ASP A 28 7.19 13.57 -4.98
N THR A 29 5.95 13.43 -4.58
CA THR A 29 5.40 12.19 -4.05
C THR A 29 4.09 11.83 -4.74
N THR A 30 3.91 10.54 -5.06
CA THR A 30 2.65 10.00 -5.56
C THR A 30 2.02 9.12 -4.47
N LEU A 31 0.73 9.31 -4.23
CA LEU A 31 -0.02 8.54 -3.25
C LEU A 31 -0.70 7.34 -3.91
N PHE A 32 -0.53 6.18 -3.30
CA PHE A 32 -1.27 4.97 -3.65
C PHE A 32 -2.09 4.54 -2.44
N ASP A 33 -3.39 4.72 -2.52
CA ASP A 33 -4.32 4.34 -1.45
C ASP A 33 -4.76 2.90 -1.68
N LEU A 34 -4.46 2.01 -0.73
CA LEU A 34 -4.80 0.59 -0.89
C LEU A 34 -6.30 0.34 -0.99
N SER A 35 -7.13 1.29 -0.54
CA SER A 35 -8.59 1.15 -0.69
C SER A 35 -9.05 1.24 -2.15
N ASP A 36 -8.20 1.75 -3.05
CA ASP A 36 -8.50 1.85 -4.47
C ASP A 36 -8.18 0.55 -5.24
N TYR A 37 -7.64 -0.46 -4.56
CA TYR A 37 -7.18 -1.70 -5.18
C TYR A 37 -7.86 -2.90 -4.54
N ALA A 38 -8.29 -3.85 -5.37
CA ALA A 38 -8.88 -5.10 -4.90
C ALA A 38 -7.76 -6.11 -4.66
N ILE A 39 -7.32 -6.21 -3.42
CA ILE A 39 -6.23 -7.11 -3.01
C ILE A 39 -6.77 -8.06 -1.95
N SER A 40 -6.76 -9.36 -2.24
CA SER A 40 -7.20 -10.37 -1.30
C SER A 40 -6.04 -10.93 -0.49
N PHE A 41 -6.36 -11.70 0.54
CA PHE A 41 -5.36 -12.31 1.43
C PHE A 41 -4.40 -13.21 0.66
N TYR A 42 -3.22 -13.44 1.22
CA TYR A 42 -2.26 -14.38 0.64
C TYR A 42 -2.88 -15.78 0.56
N ASP A 43 -2.78 -16.40 -0.61
CA ASP A 43 -3.28 -17.74 -0.86
C ASP A 43 -2.07 -18.63 -1.23
N TYR A 44 -1.84 -19.69 -0.46
CA TYR A 44 -0.74 -20.60 -0.69
C TYR A 44 -0.83 -21.27 -2.06
N GLU A 45 -2.02 -21.39 -2.63
CA GLU A 45 -2.22 -21.97 -3.96
C GLU A 45 -2.20 -20.93 -5.07
N HIS A 46 -2.06 -19.65 -4.71
CA HIS A 46 -1.97 -18.52 -5.64
C HIS A 46 -3.17 -18.39 -6.59
N MET A 47 -4.37 -18.74 -6.11
CA MET A 47 -5.59 -18.70 -6.93
C MET A 47 -6.10 -17.28 -7.16
N ASN A 48 -5.54 -16.28 -6.46
CA ASN A 48 -6.00 -14.89 -6.53
C ASN A 48 -5.04 -13.95 -7.26
N ARG A 49 -4.18 -14.50 -8.13
CA ARG A 49 -3.19 -13.67 -8.85
C ARG A 49 -3.78 -12.71 -9.86
N ASN A 50 -5.07 -12.84 -10.16
CA ASN A 50 -5.76 -11.94 -11.08
C ASN A 50 -6.42 -10.74 -10.40
N ASP A 51 -6.18 -10.54 -9.10
CA ASP A 51 -6.63 -9.30 -8.44
C ASP A 51 -5.67 -8.14 -8.75
N ASP A 52 -5.80 -7.00 -8.05
CA ASP A 52 -5.06 -5.80 -8.39
C ASP A 52 -3.64 -5.75 -7.83
N PHE A 53 -3.19 -6.78 -7.10
CA PHE A 53 -1.89 -6.73 -6.43
C PHE A 53 -0.74 -6.54 -7.42
N ILE A 54 -0.68 -7.35 -8.47
CA ILE A 54 0.41 -7.27 -9.46
C ILE A 54 0.34 -5.95 -10.22
N HIS A 55 -0.86 -5.45 -10.52
CA HIS A 55 -1.01 -4.13 -11.13
C HIS A 55 -0.38 -3.04 -10.28
N LEU A 56 -0.62 -3.07 -8.96
CA LEU A 56 -0.06 -2.09 -8.06
C LEU A 56 1.47 -2.22 -7.99
N ILE A 57 1.99 -3.44 -7.89
CA ILE A 57 3.43 -3.69 -7.84
C ILE A 57 4.11 -3.15 -9.10
N ASN A 58 3.52 -3.35 -10.27
CA ASN A 58 4.09 -2.86 -11.53
C ASN A 58 4.21 -1.34 -11.56
N LYS A 59 3.33 -0.63 -10.86
CA LYS A 59 3.44 0.82 -10.72
C LYS A 59 4.52 1.21 -9.71
N LEU A 60 4.58 0.49 -8.58
CA LEU A 60 5.49 0.83 -7.48
C LEU A 60 6.96 0.62 -7.84
N VAL A 61 7.29 -0.36 -8.69
CA VAL A 61 8.68 -0.64 -9.05
C VAL A 61 9.33 0.48 -9.85
N GLU A 62 8.56 1.41 -10.37
CA GLU A 62 9.10 2.57 -11.09
C GLU A 62 9.57 3.69 -10.16
N PHE A 63 9.34 3.58 -8.87
CA PHE A 63 9.69 4.60 -7.89
C PHE A 63 11.01 4.26 -7.20
N ASP A 64 11.74 5.29 -6.79
CA ASP A 64 13.03 5.13 -6.12
C ASP A 64 12.88 4.77 -4.65
N HIS A 65 11.82 5.28 -4.01
CA HIS A 65 11.55 5.05 -2.60
C HIS A 65 10.08 4.74 -2.38
N LEU A 66 9.82 3.83 -1.44
CA LEU A 66 8.46 3.52 -0.99
C LEU A 66 8.33 3.90 0.47
N VAL A 67 7.28 4.65 0.79
CA VAL A 67 6.95 5.04 2.16
C VAL A 67 5.60 4.41 2.49
N PHE A 68 5.51 3.71 3.60
CA PHE A 68 4.27 3.06 4.01
C PHE A 68 3.63 3.86 5.14
N ALA A 69 2.37 4.23 4.96
CA ALA A 69 1.61 5.02 5.93
C ALA A 69 0.42 4.21 6.41
N SER A 70 0.30 4.08 7.74
CA SER A 70 -0.77 3.31 8.37
C SER A 70 -1.07 3.86 9.74
N PRO A 71 -2.36 3.95 10.14
CA PRO A 71 -2.66 4.13 11.55
C PRO A 71 -2.19 2.91 12.34
N VAL A 72 -1.91 3.11 13.62
CA VAL A 72 -1.54 2.02 14.51
C VAL A 72 -2.82 1.54 15.23
N TYR A 73 -3.19 0.29 15.01
CA TYR A 73 -4.32 -0.34 15.67
C TYR A 73 -3.81 -1.44 16.59
N TRP A 74 -4.05 -1.32 17.88
CA TRP A 74 -3.65 -2.35 18.85
C TRP A 74 -2.16 -2.73 18.70
N TYR A 75 -1.30 -1.71 18.60
CA TYR A 75 0.16 -1.86 18.47
C TYR A 75 0.60 -2.54 17.16
N SER A 76 -0.23 -2.48 16.11
CA SER A 76 0.10 -3.10 14.82
C SER A 76 -0.32 -2.20 13.67
N MET A 77 0.16 -2.52 12.48
CA MET A 77 -0.25 -1.83 11.26
C MET A 77 -1.70 -2.19 10.90
N SER A 78 -2.31 -1.43 10.00
CA SER A 78 -3.66 -1.69 9.52
C SER A 78 -3.77 -3.06 8.84
N ALA A 79 -4.97 -3.62 8.81
CA ALA A 79 -5.21 -4.88 8.12
C ALA A 79 -4.90 -4.76 6.62
N GLN A 80 -5.26 -3.64 6.00
CA GLN A 80 -4.99 -3.40 4.58
C GLN A 80 -3.50 -3.46 4.27
N LEU A 81 -2.67 -2.84 5.10
CA LEU A 81 -1.24 -2.83 4.88
C LEU A 81 -0.64 -4.21 5.18
N LYS A 82 -1.16 -4.92 6.18
CA LYS A 82 -0.72 -6.28 6.48
C LYS A 82 -0.98 -7.23 5.31
N VAL A 83 -2.16 -7.13 4.71
CA VAL A 83 -2.51 -7.93 3.52
C VAL A 83 -1.53 -7.62 2.39
N PHE A 84 -1.24 -6.35 2.16
CA PHE A 84 -0.28 -5.96 1.13
C PHE A 84 1.09 -6.61 1.38
N PHE A 85 1.61 -6.54 2.59
CA PHE A 85 2.90 -7.15 2.92
C PHE A 85 2.88 -8.67 2.78
N ASP A 86 1.80 -9.32 3.20
CA ASP A 86 1.67 -10.77 3.06
C ASP A 86 1.71 -11.19 1.58
N ARG A 87 1.10 -10.39 0.71
CA ARG A 87 1.06 -10.68 -0.73
C ARG A 87 2.41 -10.50 -1.40
N LEU A 88 3.36 -9.80 -0.78
CA LEU A 88 4.72 -9.73 -1.33
C LEU A 88 5.35 -11.11 -1.50
N SER A 89 4.89 -12.11 -0.76
CA SER A 89 5.34 -13.49 -0.93
C SER A 89 5.04 -14.05 -2.32
N ASP A 90 4.01 -13.53 -3.00
CA ASP A 90 3.70 -13.94 -4.37
C ASP A 90 4.84 -13.63 -5.34
N LEU A 91 5.71 -12.69 -5.00
CA LEU A 91 6.83 -12.30 -5.86
C LEU A 91 7.99 -13.28 -5.77
N LEU A 92 7.94 -14.22 -4.82
CA LEU A 92 9.01 -15.20 -4.58
C LEU A 92 8.74 -16.55 -5.27
N THR A 93 7.60 -16.72 -5.89
CA THR A 93 7.20 -18.00 -6.50
C THR A 93 6.77 -17.85 -7.94
#